data_c346d64a396e325e56cf6be5ed20c465
#
_entry.id   c346d64a396e325e56cf6be5ed20c465
#
_cell.length_a   1.000
_cell.length_b   1.000
_cell.length_c   1.000
_cell.angle_alpha   90.00
_cell.angle_beta   90.00
_cell.angle_gamma   90.00
#
_symmetry.space_group_name_H-M   'P 1'
#
loop_
_entity.id
_entity.type
_entity.pdbx_description
1 polymer ?
#
loop_
_entity_poly.entity_id
_entity_poly.type
_entity_poly.pdbx_seq_one_letter_code
_entity_poly.pdbx_strand_id
1 'polypeptide(L)'
;MSLITLTDPRSPASEAYRTLRTNLSFYSLDNPIRTLVVTSPAAGEGKSTTVANLAVTLAQSGRRTILVDCDLRRPSLHDLFAVTAEPGFTNVVLDETAELPLQATQVENLWLLPSGPKPPNPADMLGSKRLEQIIAQLTEQADIVLFDAPPAMAVTDAAILGAKVDGVLLVLKAGKTRRDHAERAKEMLEKAKVRIVGVTLTNAPHDSGVGGYYG
;
A
#
# COMPACT_ATOMS: atom_id res chain seq x y z
N MET A 1 -4.52 8.13 13.81
CA MET A 1 -5.59 7.65 12.88
C MET A 1 -5.96 6.26 13.32
N SER A 2 -7.22 5.83 13.16
CA SER A 2 -7.66 4.48 13.52
C SER A 2 -7.92 3.67 12.24
N LEU A 3 -7.65 2.36 12.29
CA LEU A 3 -7.98 1.43 11.21
C LEU A 3 -9.45 1.04 11.33
N ILE A 4 -10.29 1.59 10.44
CA ILE A 4 -11.75 1.39 10.51
C ILE A 4 -12.14 -0.10 10.42
N THR A 5 -11.39 -0.90 9.67
CA THR A 5 -11.58 -2.34 9.57
C THR A 5 -11.40 -3.10 10.88
N LEU A 6 -10.75 -2.47 11.88
CA LEU A 6 -10.57 -3.01 13.23
C LEU A 6 -11.53 -2.33 14.24
N THR A 7 -11.69 -0.99 14.14
CA THR A 7 -12.48 -0.22 15.13
C THR A 7 -13.99 -0.29 14.90
N ASP A 8 -14.42 -0.43 13.63
CA ASP A 8 -15.81 -0.65 13.24
C ASP A 8 -15.90 -1.60 12.04
N PRO A 9 -15.74 -2.92 12.30
CA PRO A 9 -15.73 -3.94 11.24
C PRO A 9 -17.01 -4.06 10.42
N ARG A 10 -18.13 -3.55 10.94
CA ARG A 10 -19.45 -3.62 10.27
C ARG A 10 -19.81 -2.34 9.53
N SER A 11 -18.97 -1.32 9.58
CA SER A 11 -19.23 -0.07 8.88
C SER A 11 -19.25 -0.24 7.36
N PRO A 12 -19.98 0.60 6.64
CA PRO A 12 -19.94 0.65 5.17
C PRO A 12 -18.51 0.87 4.62
N ALA A 13 -17.68 1.60 5.36
CA ALA A 13 -16.30 1.82 4.99
C ALA A 13 -15.47 0.53 5.09
N SER A 14 -15.68 -0.29 6.13
CA SER A 14 -15.02 -1.60 6.25
C SER A 14 -15.45 -2.55 5.14
N GLU A 15 -16.73 -2.51 4.76
CA GLU A 15 -17.25 -3.31 3.65
C GLU A 15 -16.65 -2.87 2.30
N ALA A 16 -16.45 -1.57 2.10
CA ALA A 16 -15.78 -1.05 0.90
C ALA A 16 -14.34 -1.60 0.77
N TYR A 17 -13.59 -1.76 1.86
CA TYR A 17 -12.26 -2.40 1.82
C TYR A 17 -12.34 -3.90 1.52
N ARG A 18 -13.37 -4.63 2.00
CA ARG A 18 -13.59 -6.03 1.62
C ARG A 18 -13.93 -6.16 0.13
N THR A 19 -14.75 -5.24 -0.38
CA THR A 19 -15.06 -5.16 -1.82
C THR A 19 -13.80 -4.88 -2.64
N LEU A 20 -12.96 -3.93 -2.22
CA LEU A 20 -11.68 -3.65 -2.86
C LEU A 20 -10.78 -4.90 -2.90
N ARG A 21 -10.64 -5.61 -1.77
CA ARG A 21 -9.91 -6.89 -1.72
C ARG A 21 -10.47 -7.90 -2.72
N THR A 22 -11.80 -8.07 -2.77
CA THR A 22 -12.47 -9.01 -3.67
C THR A 22 -12.23 -8.65 -5.13
N ASN A 23 -12.32 -7.36 -5.50
CA ASN A 23 -12.05 -6.89 -6.84
C ASN A 23 -10.59 -7.14 -7.26
N LEU A 24 -9.63 -6.92 -6.35
CA LEU A 24 -8.23 -7.24 -6.60
C LEU A 24 -8.01 -8.75 -6.77
N SER A 25 -8.73 -9.59 -6.03
CA SER A 25 -8.65 -11.04 -6.17
C SER A 25 -9.18 -11.51 -7.53
N PHE A 26 -10.28 -10.95 -8.01
CA PHE A 26 -10.80 -11.26 -9.35
C PHE A 26 -9.85 -10.79 -10.46
N TYR A 27 -9.31 -9.57 -10.34
CA TYR A 27 -8.32 -9.07 -11.30
C TYR A 27 -7.05 -9.94 -11.34
N SER A 28 -6.71 -10.59 -10.23
CA SER A 28 -5.54 -11.44 -10.07
C SER A 28 -5.70 -12.87 -10.61
N LEU A 29 -6.87 -13.28 -11.07
CA LEU A 29 -7.11 -14.65 -11.55
C LEU A 29 -6.25 -14.97 -12.78
N ASP A 30 -6.23 -14.09 -13.77
CA ASP A 30 -5.48 -14.28 -15.01
C ASP A 30 -4.04 -13.75 -14.92
N ASN A 31 -3.79 -12.83 -14.01
CA ASN A 31 -2.52 -12.14 -13.82
C ASN A 31 -2.21 -12.01 -12.32
N PRO A 32 -1.63 -13.02 -11.69
CA PRO A 32 -1.39 -13.05 -10.26
C PRO A 32 -0.71 -11.78 -9.74
N ILE A 33 -1.26 -11.22 -8.67
CA ILE A 33 -0.69 -10.06 -7.97
C ILE A 33 -0.21 -10.57 -6.61
N ARG A 34 1.11 -10.61 -6.44
CA ARG A 34 1.78 -10.93 -5.18
C ARG A 34 2.40 -9.68 -4.55
N THR A 35 2.64 -8.67 -5.35
CA THR A 35 3.27 -7.40 -4.96
C THR A 35 2.45 -6.23 -5.48
N LEU A 36 2.02 -5.33 -4.59
CA LEU A 36 1.17 -4.20 -4.95
C LEU A 36 1.64 -2.91 -4.27
N VAL A 37 1.92 -1.90 -5.06
CA VAL A 37 2.16 -0.54 -4.56
C VAL A 37 0.84 0.22 -4.46
N VAL A 38 0.66 0.98 -3.38
CA VAL A 38 -0.44 1.92 -3.23
C VAL A 38 0.11 3.33 -3.17
N THR A 39 -0.35 4.19 -4.07
CA THR A 39 0.04 5.58 -4.16
C THR A 39 -1.15 6.49 -4.47
N SER A 40 -0.94 7.80 -4.52
CA SER A 40 -1.96 8.79 -4.88
C SER A 40 -1.34 9.91 -5.70
N PRO A 41 -2.11 10.72 -6.45
CA PRO A 41 -1.59 11.92 -7.11
C PRO A 41 -0.93 12.90 -6.14
N ALA A 42 -1.57 13.20 -5.01
CA ALA A 42 -1.13 14.20 -4.05
C ALA A 42 -1.19 13.70 -2.59
N ALA A 43 -0.56 14.45 -1.69
CA ALA A 43 -0.58 14.15 -0.27
C ALA A 43 -1.97 14.33 0.35
N GLY A 44 -2.30 13.50 1.35
CA GLY A 44 -3.55 13.60 2.11
C GLY A 44 -4.78 13.08 1.35
N GLU A 45 -4.58 12.19 0.37
CA GLU A 45 -5.66 11.52 -0.36
C GLU A 45 -6.04 10.15 0.22
N GLY A 46 -5.35 9.71 1.27
CA GLY A 46 -5.71 8.51 2.02
C GLY A 46 -4.95 7.24 1.61
N LYS A 47 -3.83 7.32 0.86
CA LYS A 47 -3.05 6.17 0.42
C LYS A 47 -2.65 5.22 1.57
N SER A 48 -1.99 5.74 2.61
CA SER A 48 -1.51 4.94 3.74
C SER A 48 -2.67 4.32 4.54
N THR A 49 -3.77 5.07 4.73
CA THR A 49 -5.00 4.55 5.35
C THR A 49 -5.61 3.44 4.48
N THR A 50 -5.62 3.62 3.16
CA THR A 50 -6.17 2.62 2.24
C THR A 50 -5.34 1.35 2.25
N VAL A 51 -4.01 1.44 2.10
CA VAL A 51 -3.16 0.25 2.08
C VAL A 51 -3.21 -0.50 3.41
N ALA A 52 -3.23 0.22 4.53
CA ALA A 52 -3.31 -0.38 5.86
C ALA A 52 -4.63 -1.15 6.08
N ASN A 53 -5.78 -0.55 5.75
CA ASN A 53 -7.07 -1.24 5.85
C ASN A 53 -7.20 -2.39 4.85
N LEU A 54 -6.66 -2.25 3.63
CA LEU A 54 -6.60 -3.35 2.66
C LEU A 54 -5.76 -4.52 3.20
N ALA A 55 -4.58 -4.24 3.80
CA ALA A 55 -3.73 -5.25 4.44
C ALA A 55 -4.47 -6.01 5.54
N VAL A 56 -5.21 -5.30 6.40
CA VAL A 56 -6.05 -5.90 7.43
C VAL A 56 -7.08 -6.85 6.81
N THR A 57 -7.82 -6.43 5.77
CA THR A 57 -8.85 -7.29 5.16
C THR A 57 -8.27 -8.51 4.44
N LEU A 58 -7.07 -8.39 3.86
CA LEU A 58 -6.35 -9.52 3.26
C LEU A 58 -5.92 -10.54 4.32
N ALA A 59 -5.31 -10.07 5.41
CA ALA A 59 -4.90 -10.93 6.52
C ALA A 59 -6.09 -11.63 7.19
N GLN A 60 -7.20 -10.90 7.43
CA GLN A 60 -8.45 -11.46 7.95
C GLN A 60 -9.07 -12.53 7.05
N SER A 61 -8.75 -12.54 5.75
CA SER A 61 -9.16 -13.61 4.83
C SER A 61 -8.22 -14.83 4.83
N GLY A 62 -7.25 -14.88 5.74
CA GLY A 62 -6.29 -15.98 5.90
C GLY A 62 -5.04 -15.86 5.03
N ARG A 63 -4.85 -14.76 4.27
CA ARG A 63 -3.64 -14.55 3.46
C ARG A 63 -2.49 -14.03 4.34
N ARG A 64 -1.34 -14.66 4.27
CA ARG A 64 -0.10 -14.13 4.86
C ARG A 64 0.24 -12.83 4.13
N THR A 65 0.15 -11.73 4.83
CA THR A 65 0.28 -10.38 4.28
C THR A 65 1.44 -9.65 4.92
N ILE A 66 2.34 -9.09 4.12
CA ILE A 66 3.36 -8.17 4.58
C ILE A 66 3.03 -6.78 4.03
N LEU A 67 3.03 -5.79 4.92
CA LEU A 67 2.89 -4.39 4.57
C LEU A 67 4.25 -3.71 4.77
N VAL A 68 4.69 -2.94 3.78
CA VAL A 68 5.99 -2.26 3.78
C VAL A 68 5.80 -0.75 3.70
N ASP A 69 6.39 0.00 4.61
CA ASP A 69 6.37 1.46 4.56
C ASP A 69 7.51 1.97 3.68
N CYS A 70 7.21 2.23 2.41
CA CYS A 70 8.11 2.82 1.42
C CYS A 70 7.88 4.33 1.21
N ASP A 71 7.01 4.99 1.98
CA ASP A 71 7.00 6.45 2.06
C ASP A 71 8.14 6.92 3.00
N LEU A 72 9.37 6.71 2.55
CA LEU A 72 10.58 7.03 3.32
C LEU A 72 10.73 8.52 3.63
N ARG A 73 9.86 9.35 3.06
CA ARG A 73 9.84 10.80 3.28
C ARG A 73 8.93 11.20 4.43
N ARG A 74 7.78 10.51 4.56
CA ARG A 74 6.76 10.73 5.58
C ARG A 74 6.15 9.41 6.03
N PRO A 75 6.96 8.52 6.63
CA PRO A 75 6.48 7.23 7.09
C PRO A 75 5.39 7.40 8.16
N SER A 76 4.40 6.53 8.17
CA SER A 76 3.26 6.64 9.07
C SER A 76 2.62 5.29 9.45
N LEU A 77 3.03 4.20 8.84
CA LEU A 77 2.41 2.90 9.10
C LEU A 77 2.75 2.37 10.50
N HIS A 78 3.95 2.66 11.02
CA HIS A 78 4.32 2.29 12.39
C HIS A 78 3.38 2.89 13.43
N ASP A 79 2.93 4.15 13.24
CA ASP A 79 1.94 4.79 14.12
C ASP A 79 0.56 4.14 14.00
N LEU A 80 0.15 3.75 12.78
CA LEU A 80 -1.16 3.13 12.53
C LEU A 80 -1.28 1.74 13.19
N PHE A 81 -0.18 1.00 13.24
CA PHE A 81 -0.14 -0.35 13.82
C PHE A 81 0.47 -0.41 15.22
N ALA A 82 0.86 0.74 15.79
CA ALA A 82 1.48 0.86 17.11
C ALA A 82 2.72 -0.05 17.29
N VAL A 83 3.59 -0.06 16.27
CA VAL A 83 4.89 -0.76 16.27
C VAL A 83 6.04 0.25 16.25
N THR A 84 7.28 -0.22 16.40
CA THR A 84 8.46 0.66 16.33
C THR A 84 8.76 1.08 14.89
N ALA A 85 9.26 2.31 14.70
CA ALA A 85 9.65 2.78 13.37
C ALA A 85 10.97 2.15 12.89
N GLU A 86 11.80 1.67 13.81
CA GLU A 86 13.14 1.14 13.58
C GLU A 86 13.38 -0.15 14.40
N PRO A 87 14.20 -1.09 13.88
CA PRO A 87 14.78 -1.11 12.54
C PRO A 87 13.73 -1.35 11.46
N GLY A 88 14.06 -1.00 10.19
CA GLY A 88 13.10 -1.12 9.09
C GLY A 88 13.74 -1.27 7.71
N PHE A 89 12.97 -0.98 6.69
CA PHE A 89 13.32 -1.13 5.27
C PHE A 89 14.68 -0.51 4.92
N THR A 90 14.96 0.73 5.38
CA THR A 90 16.22 1.41 5.06
C THR A 90 17.43 0.71 5.64
N ASN A 91 17.30 0.08 6.81
CA ASN A 91 18.38 -0.73 7.39
C ASN A 91 18.75 -1.92 6.50
N VAL A 92 17.73 -2.63 5.97
CA VAL A 92 17.93 -3.81 5.11
C VAL A 92 18.50 -3.44 3.74
N VAL A 93 18.15 -2.24 3.23
CA VAL A 93 18.72 -1.75 1.96
C VAL A 93 20.21 -1.40 2.12
N LEU A 94 20.59 -0.85 3.27
CA LEU A 94 21.97 -0.42 3.53
C LEU A 94 22.91 -1.54 3.98
N ASP A 95 22.38 -2.58 4.60
CA ASP A 95 23.12 -3.75 5.06
C ASP A 95 22.59 -5.02 4.39
N GLU A 96 23.39 -5.58 3.47
CA GLU A 96 22.99 -6.78 2.71
C GLU A 96 22.91 -8.03 3.60
N THR A 97 23.52 -8.01 4.77
CA THR A 97 23.52 -9.12 5.73
C THR A 97 22.37 -9.04 6.73
N ALA A 98 21.67 -7.91 6.80
CA ALA A 98 20.57 -7.71 7.72
C ALA A 98 19.36 -8.59 7.36
N GLU A 99 18.82 -9.27 8.37
CA GLU A 99 17.54 -9.96 8.27
C GLU A 99 16.39 -8.95 8.12
N LEU A 100 15.27 -9.38 7.53
CA LEU A 100 14.07 -8.55 7.42
C LEU A 100 13.45 -8.32 8.81
N PRO A 101 13.47 -7.09 9.35
CA PRO A 101 12.92 -6.80 10.68
C PRO A 101 11.39 -6.68 10.64
N LEU A 102 10.74 -7.78 10.25
CA LEU A 102 9.28 -7.87 10.21
C LEU A 102 8.72 -7.83 11.62
N GLN A 103 7.80 -6.91 11.86
CA GLN A 103 7.11 -6.78 13.14
C GLN A 103 5.70 -7.34 13.02
N ALA A 104 5.35 -8.26 13.93
CA ALA A 104 3.99 -8.76 14.05
C ALA A 104 3.06 -7.60 14.47
N THR A 105 1.92 -7.50 13.81
CA THR A 105 0.88 -6.53 14.18
C THR A 105 -0.14 -7.19 15.13
N GLN A 106 -1.09 -6.41 15.61
CA GLN A 106 -2.25 -6.92 16.36
C GLN A 106 -3.23 -7.76 15.51
N VAL A 107 -2.99 -7.88 14.20
CA VAL A 107 -3.81 -8.63 13.26
C VAL A 107 -3.08 -9.91 12.88
N GLU A 108 -3.72 -11.06 13.11
CA GLU A 108 -3.18 -12.34 12.69
C GLU A 108 -2.91 -12.36 11.18
N ASN A 109 -1.82 -13.01 10.75
CA ASN A 109 -1.36 -13.05 9.36
C ASN A 109 -0.95 -11.71 8.74
N LEU A 110 -0.71 -10.66 9.56
CA LEU A 110 -0.23 -9.37 9.09
C LEU A 110 1.07 -8.95 9.79
N TRP A 111 2.11 -8.76 9.01
CA TRP A 111 3.39 -8.21 9.45
C TRP A 111 3.65 -6.86 8.81
N LEU A 112 4.31 -5.98 9.54
CA LEU A 112 4.79 -4.69 9.05
C LEU A 112 6.31 -4.70 8.94
N LEU A 113 6.82 -4.27 7.79
CA LEU A 113 8.19 -3.80 7.64
C LEU A 113 8.14 -2.27 7.69
N PRO A 114 8.51 -1.64 8.81
CA PRO A 114 8.51 -0.19 8.92
C PRO A 114 9.59 0.43 8.03
N SER A 115 9.56 1.75 7.86
CA SER A 115 10.50 2.45 6.99
C SER A 115 11.96 2.37 7.46
N GLY A 116 12.19 2.33 8.75
CA GLY A 116 13.51 2.55 9.34
C GLY A 116 13.90 4.04 9.36
N PRO A 117 15.17 4.36 9.63
CA PRO A 117 15.66 5.73 9.66
C PRO A 117 15.53 6.41 8.30
N LYS A 118 15.25 7.72 8.32
CA LYS A 118 15.04 8.51 7.10
C LYS A 118 16.34 8.61 6.29
N PRO A 119 16.38 8.10 5.04
CA PRO A 119 17.57 8.14 4.21
C PRO A 119 17.76 9.53 3.57
N PRO A 120 19.00 9.89 3.18
CA PRO A 120 19.26 11.12 2.44
C PRO A 120 18.64 11.11 1.03
N ASN A 121 18.68 9.98 0.34
CA ASN A 121 18.23 9.80 -1.05
C ASN A 121 17.24 8.63 -1.18
N PRO A 122 15.95 8.82 -0.86
CA PRO A 122 14.93 7.75 -0.96
C PRO A 122 14.82 7.11 -2.35
N ALA A 123 14.85 7.92 -3.42
CA ALA A 123 14.71 7.43 -4.78
C ALA A 123 15.86 6.48 -5.20
N ASP A 124 17.10 6.79 -4.81
CA ASP A 124 18.26 5.95 -5.11
C ASP A 124 18.16 4.59 -4.41
N MET A 125 17.68 4.59 -3.16
CA MET A 125 17.43 3.34 -2.42
C MET A 125 16.39 2.47 -3.11
N LEU A 126 15.26 3.05 -3.51
CA LEU A 126 14.20 2.34 -4.23
C LEU A 126 14.64 1.92 -5.64
N GLY A 127 15.59 2.62 -6.25
CA GLY A 127 16.20 2.27 -7.54
C GLY A 127 17.22 1.14 -7.48
N SER A 128 17.70 0.79 -6.30
CA SER A 128 18.80 -0.17 -6.11
C SER A 128 18.43 -1.61 -6.53
N LYS A 129 19.44 -2.41 -6.88
CA LYS A 129 19.29 -3.85 -7.09
C LYS A 129 18.89 -4.58 -5.81
N ARG A 130 19.31 -4.02 -4.66
CA ARG A 130 18.97 -4.59 -3.35
C ARG A 130 17.48 -4.64 -3.11
N LEU A 131 16.72 -3.65 -3.60
CA LEU A 131 15.25 -3.68 -3.52
C LEU A 131 14.65 -4.93 -4.18
N GLU A 132 15.16 -5.35 -5.34
CA GLU A 132 14.64 -6.55 -6.03
C GLU A 132 14.86 -7.83 -5.21
N GLN A 133 16.01 -7.92 -4.54
CA GLN A 133 16.30 -9.02 -3.62
C GLN A 133 15.36 -9.00 -2.40
N ILE A 134 15.11 -7.81 -1.83
CA ILE A 134 14.19 -7.64 -0.71
C ILE A 134 12.75 -8.04 -1.14
N ILE A 135 12.29 -7.60 -2.30
CA ILE A 135 10.97 -8.00 -2.83
C ILE A 135 10.88 -9.53 -2.96
N ALA A 136 11.92 -10.18 -3.49
CA ALA A 136 11.96 -11.63 -3.60
C ALA A 136 11.87 -12.31 -2.22
N GLN A 137 12.68 -11.89 -1.25
CA GLN A 137 12.65 -12.40 0.12
C GLN A 137 11.28 -12.22 0.80
N LEU A 138 10.62 -11.07 0.58
CA LEU A 138 9.28 -10.79 1.11
C LEU A 138 8.24 -11.73 0.48
N THR A 139 8.32 -11.95 -0.83
CA THR A 139 7.37 -12.83 -1.54
C THR A 139 7.55 -14.31 -1.24
N GLU A 140 8.69 -14.75 -0.72
CA GLU A 140 8.88 -16.10 -0.18
C GLU A 140 8.14 -16.29 1.15
N GLN A 141 8.01 -15.23 1.95
CA GLN A 141 7.43 -15.27 3.29
C GLN A 141 5.92 -14.97 3.32
N ALA A 142 5.37 -14.34 2.27
CA ALA A 142 3.98 -13.91 2.21
C ALA A 142 3.26 -14.32 0.93
N ASP A 143 1.94 -14.40 1.02
CA ASP A 143 1.07 -14.62 -0.14
C ASP A 143 0.83 -13.32 -0.92
N ILE A 144 0.95 -12.19 -0.23
CA ILE A 144 0.89 -10.84 -0.82
C ILE A 144 1.72 -9.84 -0.02
N VAL A 145 2.43 -8.98 -0.74
CA VAL A 145 3.21 -7.86 -0.19
C VAL A 145 2.63 -6.54 -0.69
N LEU A 146 2.28 -5.67 0.23
CA LEU A 146 1.76 -4.33 -0.06
C LEU A 146 2.80 -3.28 0.29
N PHE A 147 2.95 -2.28 -0.56
CA PHE A 147 3.90 -1.18 -0.36
C PHE A 147 3.13 0.15 -0.29
N ASP A 148 3.30 0.90 0.79
CA ASP A 148 2.87 2.31 0.86
C ASP A 148 3.94 3.18 0.21
N ALA A 149 3.61 3.92 -0.83
CA ALA A 149 4.55 4.78 -1.55
C ALA A 149 4.11 6.26 -1.47
N PRO A 150 5.05 7.22 -1.54
CA PRO A 150 4.71 8.64 -1.55
C PRO A 150 3.89 9.01 -2.79
N PRO A 151 3.26 10.22 -2.80
CA PRO A 151 2.44 10.67 -3.92
C PRO A 151 3.21 10.71 -5.25
N ALA A 152 2.63 10.10 -6.30
CA ALA A 152 3.27 9.90 -7.60
C ALA A 152 3.63 11.21 -8.32
N MET A 153 2.87 12.29 -8.11
CA MET A 153 3.18 13.59 -8.71
C MET A 153 4.23 14.41 -7.93
N ALA A 154 4.50 14.03 -6.69
CA ALA A 154 5.43 14.78 -5.85
C ALA A 154 6.89 14.34 -6.07
N VAL A 155 7.09 13.03 -6.29
CA VAL A 155 8.41 12.39 -6.39
C VAL A 155 8.35 11.15 -7.27
N THR A 156 9.51 10.68 -7.75
CA THR A 156 9.62 9.51 -8.63
C THR A 156 9.51 8.17 -7.92
N ASP A 157 9.55 8.16 -6.61
CA ASP A 157 9.62 6.98 -5.74
C ASP A 157 8.54 5.92 -6.08
N ALA A 158 7.28 6.37 -6.24
CA ALA A 158 6.17 5.47 -6.57
C ALA A 158 6.30 4.84 -7.97
N ALA A 159 6.86 5.56 -8.94
CA ALA A 159 7.11 5.05 -10.28
C ALA A 159 8.27 4.05 -10.29
N ILE A 160 9.35 4.36 -9.57
CA ILE A 160 10.53 3.47 -9.45
C ILE A 160 10.12 2.16 -8.79
N LEU A 161 9.41 2.22 -7.67
CA LEU A 161 8.93 1.03 -6.96
C LEU A 161 7.89 0.28 -7.79
N GLY A 162 6.95 0.99 -8.42
CA GLY A 162 5.89 0.43 -9.25
C GLY A 162 6.40 -0.37 -10.45
N ALA A 163 7.57 0.00 -11.01
CA ALA A 163 8.20 -0.72 -12.11
C ALA A 163 8.84 -2.08 -11.69
N LYS A 164 8.95 -2.35 -10.39
CA LYS A 164 9.57 -3.56 -9.82
C LYS A 164 8.55 -4.53 -9.18
N VAL A 165 7.26 -4.20 -9.22
CA VAL A 165 6.16 -4.95 -8.62
C VAL A 165 5.11 -5.35 -9.65
N ASP A 166 4.16 -6.21 -9.27
CA ASP A 166 3.13 -6.72 -10.19
C ASP A 166 2.10 -5.65 -10.57
N GLY A 167 1.91 -4.62 -9.74
CA GLY A 167 0.97 -3.56 -10.05
C GLY A 167 0.91 -2.42 -9.04
N VAL A 168 0.20 -1.37 -9.44
CA VAL A 168 -0.04 -0.16 -8.66
C VAL A 168 -1.53 0.10 -8.53
N LEU A 169 -2.01 0.33 -7.31
CA LEU A 169 -3.34 0.84 -7.01
C LEU A 169 -3.25 2.36 -6.80
N LEU A 170 -4.01 3.13 -7.58
CA LEU A 170 -4.06 4.58 -7.45
C LEU A 170 -5.21 5.00 -6.55
N VAL A 171 -4.90 5.74 -5.50
CA VAL A 171 -5.89 6.26 -4.54
C VAL A 171 -6.21 7.71 -4.87
N LEU A 172 -7.48 8.01 -5.08
CA LEU A 172 -8.00 9.36 -5.31
C LEU A 172 -8.93 9.74 -4.16
N LYS A 173 -9.02 11.02 -3.84
CA LYS A 173 -9.95 11.51 -2.81
C LYS A 173 -11.11 12.24 -3.46
N ALA A 174 -12.33 11.69 -3.30
CA ALA A 174 -13.56 12.31 -3.79
C ALA A 174 -13.73 13.74 -3.23
N GLY A 175 -14.12 14.66 -4.08
CA GLY A 175 -14.27 16.08 -3.75
C GLY A 175 -12.94 16.86 -3.54
N LYS A 176 -11.77 16.20 -3.66
CA LYS A 176 -10.46 16.84 -3.48
C LYS A 176 -9.52 16.65 -4.67
N THR A 177 -9.37 15.41 -5.14
CA THR A 177 -8.49 15.11 -6.28
C THR A 177 -9.06 15.70 -7.55
N ARG A 178 -8.31 16.59 -8.18
CA ARG A 178 -8.69 17.18 -9.47
C ARG A 178 -8.47 16.13 -10.57
N ARG A 179 -9.34 16.15 -11.58
CA ARG A 179 -9.26 15.21 -12.70
C ARG A 179 -7.92 15.29 -13.43
N ASP A 180 -7.42 16.51 -13.69
CA ASP A 180 -6.13 16.71 -14.32
C ASP A 180 -4.94 16.16 -13.51
N HIS A 181 -5.02 16.15 -12.17
CA HIS A 181 -4.02 15.52 -11.31
C HIS A 181 -4.08 13.99 -11.41
N ALA A 182 -5.28 13.41 -11.45
CA ALA A 182 -5.42 11.96 -11.61
C ALA A 182 -4.88 11.50 -12.97
N GLU A 183 -5.20 12.23 -14.06
CA GLU A 183 -4.71 11.95 -15.41
C GLU A 183 -3.18 12.06 -15.48
N ARG A 184 -2.58 13.12 -14.93
CA ARG A 184 -1.12 13.28 -14.88
C ARG A 184 -0.42 12.18 -14.08
N ALA A 185 -0.96 11.80 -12.92
CA ALA A 185 -0.40 10.71 -12.13
C ALA A 185 -0.42 9.39 -12.91
N LYS A 186 -1.54 9.09 -13.60
CA LYS A 186 -1.67 7.96 -14.50
C LYS A 186 -0.60 8.00 -15.59
N GLU A 187 -0.50 9.11 -16.34
CA GLU A 187 0.49 9.25 -17.41
C GLU A 187 1.93 9.07 -16.92
N MET A 188 2.27 9.61 -15.75
CA MET A 188 3.62 9.45 -15.17
C MET A 188 3.93 7.98 -14.87
N LEU A 189 2.98 7.23 -14.31
CA LEU A 189 3.13 5.81 -14.02
C LEU A 189 3.21 5.00 -15.32
N GLU A 190 2.37 5.28 -16.32
CA GLU A 190 2.38 4.60 -17.62
C GLU A 190 3.69 4.85 -18.39
N LYS A 191 4.25 6.07 -18.37
CA LYS A 191 5.58 6.38 -18.94
C LYS A 191 6.71 5.57 -18.30
N ALA A 192 6.58 5.25 -17.02
CA ALA A 192 7.49 4.36 -16.31
C ALA A 192 7.19 2.86 -16.54
N LYS A 193 6.26 2.53 -17.46
CA LYS A 193 5.79 1.16 -17.76
C LYS A 193 5.19 0.44 -16.55
N VAL A 194 4.65 1.20 -15.60
CA VAL A 194 3.98 0.67 -14.42
C VAL A 194 2.60 0.17 -14.80
N ARG A 195 2.25 -1.03 -14.36
CA ARG A 195 0.92 -1.61 -14.52
C ARG A 195 -0.02 -1.05 -13.46
N ILE A 196 -0.97 -0.20 -13.87
CA ILE A 196 -2.03 0.28 -12.97
C ILE A 196 -3.13 -0.77 -12.95
N VAL A 197 -3.34 -1.41 -11.78
CA VAL A 197 -4.34 -2.49 -11.60
C VAL A 197 -5.72 -1.95 -11.27
N GLY A 198 -5.82 -0.70 -10.87
CA GLY A 198 -7.10 -0.08 -10.56
C GLY A 198 -6.96 1.28 -9.90
N VAL A 199 -8.12 1.87 -9.68
CA VAL A 199 -8.29 3.16 -8.98
C VAL A 199 -9.31 2.95 -7.88
N THR A 200 -9.06 3.53 -6.69
CA THR A 200 -10.03 3.56 -5.60
C THR A 200 -10.30 4.99 -5.15
N LEU A 201 -11.55 5.27 -4.77
CA LEU A 201 -11.95 6.57 -4.26
C LEU A 201 -12.09 6.52 -2.73
N THR A 202 -11.37 7.39 -2.04
CA THR A 202 -11.59 7.66 -0.61
C THR A 202 -12.58 8.82 -0.43
N ASN A 203 -13.21 8.89 0.74
CA ASN A 203 -14.16 9.96 1.06
C ASN A 203 -15.32 10.08 0.05
N ALA A 204 -15.65 8.99 -0.64
CA ALA A 204 -16.82 8.96 -1.51
C ALA A 204 -18.10 9.05 -0.66
N PRO A 205 -19.12 9.81 -1.08
CA PRO A 205 -20.43 9.79 -0.43
C PRO A 205 -20.96 8.37 -0.41
N HIS A 206 -21.51 7.95 0.73
CA HIS A 206 -22.23 6.68 0.80
C HIS A 206 -23.55 6.84 0.06
N ASP A 207 -23.79 6.04 -0.97
CA ASP A 207 -25.11 5.97 -1.61
C ASP A 207 -26.04 5.17 -0.71
N SER A 208 -26.84 5.89 0.08
CA SER A 208 -27.83 5.31 1.00
C SER A 208 -28.94 4.48 0.29
N GLY A 209 -28.99 4.54 -1.05
CA GLY A 209 -29.96 3.78 -1.85
C GLY A 209 -29.66 2.28 -1.98
N VAL A 210 -28.41 1.85 -1.72
CA VAL A 210 -27.96 0.44 -1.82
C VAL A 210 -27.83 -0.23 -0.44
N GLY A 211 -27.95 0.54 0.66
CA GLY A 211 -27.70 0.09 2.03
C GLY A 211 -28.83 -0.73 2.70
N GLY A 212 -29.93 -1.03 2.00
CA GLY A 212 -31.12 -1.69 2.56
C GLY A 212 -31.03 -3.23 2.75
N TYR A 213 -29.87 -3.86 2.54
CA TYR A 213 -29.75 -5.34 2.60
C TYR A 213 -29.25 -5.90 3.94
N TYR A 214 -28.85 -5.03 4.89
CA TYR A 214 -28.35 -5.45 6.22
C TYR A 214 -29.05 -4.64 7.35
N GLY A 215 -30.33 -4.79 7.44
CA GLY A 215 -31.14 -4.37 8.59
C GLY A 215 -31.56 -5.58 9.40
#